data_df0d2246f5c9340382a2765c705b713e
#
_entry.id   df0d2246f5c9340382a2765c705b713e
#
_cell.length_a   1.000
_cell.length_b   1.000
_cell.length_c   1.000
_cell.angle_alpha   90.00
_cell.angle_beta   90.00
_cell.angle_gamma   90.00
#
_symmetry.space_group_name_H-M   'P 1'
#
loop_
_entity.id
_entity.type
_entity.pdbx_description
1 polymer ?
#
loop_
_entity_poly.entity_id
_entity_poly.type
_entity_poly.pdbx_seq_one_letter_code
_entity_poly.pdbx_strand_id
1 'polypeptide(L)'
;MNTMTYKGYTARIEFDERDSVFVGRVLSVCTIISFHGETVAELRTEFEAAITDYLTDCVEQGITPEKPASGNIMLRVPPEVHGAALVAAQAAGKSLNQWAAEALKNAAQA
;
A
#
# COMPACT_ATOMS: atom_id res chain seq x y z
N MET A 1 6.33 2.52 11.30
CA MET A 1 4.89 2.34 11.05
C MET A 1 4.50 0.90 11.35
N ASN A 2 3.45 0.72 12.12
CA ASN A 2 2.94 -0.62 12.44
C ASN A 2 1.91 -1.04 11.39
N THR A 3 2.04 -2.26 10.87
CA THR A 3 1.18 -2.74 9.80
C THR A 3 0.69 -4.16 10.04
N MET A 4 -0.43 -4.49 9.40
CA MET A 4 -0.95 -5.85 9.26
C MET A 4 -1.21 -6.12 7.79
N THR A 5 -1.07 -7.37 7.37
CA THR A 5 -1.28 -7.77 5.97
C THR A 5 -2.25 -8.94 5.89
N TYR A 6 -3.17 -8.90 4.92
CA TYR A 6 -4.12 -9.96 4.65
C TYR A 6 -4.54 -9.92 3.18
N LYS A 7 -4.42 -11.03 2.48
CA LYS A 7 -4.76 -11.16 1.04
C LYS A 7 -4.13 -10.07 0.16
N GLY A 8 -2.89 -9.69 0.46
CA GLY A 8 -2.16 -8.66 -0.26
C GLY A 8 -2.49 -7.22 0.15
N TYR A 9 -3.49 -7.00 1.00
CA TYR A 9 -3.82 -5.69 1.53
C TYR A 9 -3.02 -5.42 2.79
N THR A 10 -2.52 -4.20 2.92
CA THR A 10 -1.75 -3.76 4.08
C THR A 10 -2.51 -2.65 4.80
N ALA A 11 -2.67 -2.80 6.10
CA ALA A 11 -3.28 -1.79 6.96
C ALA A 11 -2.25 -1.15 7.87
N ARG A 12 -2.36 0.15 8.06
CA ARG A 12 -1.60 0.90 9.05
C ARG A 12 -2.35 0.85 10.36
N ILE A 13 -1.65 0.56 11.45
CA ILE A 13 -2.23 0.40 12.78
C ILE A 13 -1.74 1.54 13.66
N GLU A 14 -2.68 2.19 14.35
CA GLU A 14 -2.40 3.24 15.33
C GLU A 14 -3.18 2.97 16.61
N PHE A 15 -2.61 3.37 17.74
CA PHE A 15 -3.29 3.30 19.03
C PHE A 15 -4.00 4.61 19.31
N ASP A 16 -5.29 4.54 19.60
CA ASP A 16 -6.09 5.69 20.01
C ASP A 16 -6.18 5.69 21.56
N GLU A 17 -5.43 6.58 22.16
CA GLU A 17 -5.34 6.68 23.61
C GLU A 17 -6.66 7.09 24.24
N ARG A 18 -7.45 7.91 23.57
CA ARG A 18 -8.72 8.42 24.11
C ARG A 18 -9.74 7.31 24.30
N ASP A 19 -9.83 6.41 23.34
CA ASP A 19 -10.78 5.31 23.37
C ASP A 19 -10.15 4.00 23.82
N SER A 20 -8.82 3.99 24.04
CA SER A 20 -8.06 2.78 24.41
C SER A 20 -8.24 1.63 23.44
N VAL A 21 -8.28 1.94 22.15
CA VAL A 21 -8.42 0.96 21.07
C VAL A 21 -7.31 1.13 20.04
N PHE A 22 -7.02 0.05 19.31
CA PHE A 22 -6.21 0.12 18.12
C PHE A 22 -7.12 0.40 16.94
N VAL A 23 -6.68 1.27 16.05
CA VAL A 23 -7.40 1.60 14.81
C VAL A 23 -6.53 1.23 13.63
N GLY A 24 -7.11 0.53 12.65
CA GLY A 24 -6.43 0.17 11.42
C GLY A 24 -7.09 0.81 10.21
N ARG A 25 -6.28 1.15 9.23
CA ARG A 25 -6.76 1.69 7.95
C ARG A 25 -5.98 1.05 6.82
N VAL A 26 -6.69 0.54 5.83
CA VAL A 26 -6.07 -0.07 4.65
C VAL A 26 -5.43 1.00 3.79
N LEU A 27 -4.18 0.75 3.40
CA LEU A 27 -3.38 1.64 2.57
C LEU A 27 -3.50 1.27 1.09
N SER A 28 -3.15 2.19 0.22
CA SER A 28 -3.03 1.98 -1.23
C SER A 28 -4.34 1.69 -1.96
N VAL A 29 -5.48 1.95 -1.34
CA VAL A 29 -6.80 1.87 -1.98
C VAL A 29 -7.55 3.18 -1.79
N CYS A 30 -8.41 3.54 -2.75
CA CYS A 30 -9.21 4.77 -2.66
C CYS A 30 -10.41 4.61 -1.72
N THR A 31 -10.97 3.40 -1.67
CA THR A 31 -12.06 3.09 -0.75
C THR A 31 -11.55 3.15 0.69
N ILE A 32 -12.28 3.84 1.55
CA ILE A 32 -11.90 3.92 2.97
C ILE A 32 -12.32 2.63 3.66
N ILE A 33 -11.34 1.84 4.09
CA ILE A 33 -11.56 0.60 4.84
C ILE A 33 -10.84 0.76 6.16
N SER A 34 -11.60 0.85 7.24
CA SER A 34 -11.07 0.98 8.59
C SER A 34 -11.72 -0.02 9.53
N PHE A 35 -11.02 -0.32 10.61
CA PHE A 35 -11.45 -1.29 11.62
C PHE A 35 -10.78 -0.94 12.94
N HIS A 36 -11.26 -1.53 14.02
CA HIS A 36 -10.69 -1.29 15.35
C HIS A 36 -10.80 -2.53 16.23
N GLY A 37 -10.02 -2.56 17.29
CA GLY A 37 -10.02 -3.64 18.25
C GLY A 37 -9.30 -3.24 19.53
N GLU A 38 -9.68 -3.87 20.64
CA GLU A 38 -9.06 -3.60 21.94
C GLU A 38 -7.81 -4.44 22.17
N THR A 39 -7.66 -5.55 21.43
CA THR A 39 -6.47 -6.42 21.45
C THR A 39 -5.95 -6.62 20.06
N VAL A 40 -4.71 -7.09 19.94
CA VAL A 40 -4.11 -7.40 18.63
C VAL A 40 -4.88 -8.52 17.95
N ALA A 41 -5.31 -9.55 18.68
CA ALA A 41 -6.08 -10.65 18.12
C ALA A 41 -7.44 -10.18 17.58
N GLU A 42 -8.14 -9.34 18.34
CA GLU A 42 -9.41 -8.75 17.91
C GLU A 42 -9.21 -7.86 16.69
N LEU A 43 -8.17 -7.02 16.71
CA LEU A 43 -7.85 -6.14 15.60
C LEU A 43 -7.62 -6.92 14.30
N ARG A 44 -6.90 -8.04 14.37
CA ARG A 44 -6.67 -8.91 13.22
C ARG A 44 -7.97 -9.53 12.70
N THR A 45 -8.82 -10.02 13.60
CA THR A 45 -10.13 -10.56 13.24
C THR A 45 -10.98 -9.52 12.52
N GLU A 46 -11.00 -8.30 13.04
CA GLU A 46 -11.74 -7.19 12.43
C GLU A 46 -11.16 -6.78 11.08
N PHE A 47 -9.83 -6.80 10.94
CA PHE A 47 -9.17 -6.53 9.68
C PHE A 47 -9.57 -7.56 8.61
N GLU A 48 -9.47 -8.83 8.93
CA GLU A 48 -9.81 -9.91 8.01
C GLU A 48 -11.29 -9.85 7.61
N ALA A 49 -12.18 -9.55 8.56
CA ALA A 49 -13.60 -9.36 8.29
C ALA A 49 -13.85 -8.17 7.37
N ALA A 50 -13.17 -7.05 7.61
CA ALA A 50 -13.32 -5.85 6.79
C ALA A 50 -12.89 -6.09 5.33
N ILE A 51 -11.78 -6.79 5.12
CA ILE A 51 -11.33 -7.14 3.77
C ILE A 51 -12.30 -8.13 3.10
N THR A 52 -12.75 -9.15 3.82
CA THR A 52 -13.70 -10.12 3.30
C THR A 52 -15.02 -9.44 2.91
N ASP A 53 -15.52 -8.54 3.73
CA ASP A 53 -16.75 -7.79 3.45
C ASP A 53 -16.58 -6.89 2.21
N TYR A 54 -15.44 -6.22 2.10
CA TYR A 54 -15.13 -5.40 0.93
C TYR A 54 -15.13 -6.24 -0.36
N LEU A 55 -14.46 -7.37 -0.34
CA LEU A 55 -14.38 -8.27 -1.51
C LEU A 55 -15.75 -8.84 -1.87
N THR A 56 -16.55 -9.20 -0.87
CA THR A 56 -17.91 -9.71 -1.07
C THR A 56 -18.80 -8.63 -1.68
N ASP A 57 -18.74 -7.41 -1.17
CA ASP A 57 -19.51 -6.29 -1.71
C ASP A 57 -19.15 -6.00 -3.17
N CYS A 58 -17.87 -6.09 -3.53
CA CYS A 58 -17.42 -5.92 -4.90
C CYS A 58 -18.05 -6.98 -5.83
N VAL A 59 -18.07 -8.24 -5.39
CA VAL A 59 -18.68 -9.33 -6.17
C VAL A 59 -20.19 -9.09 -6.36
N GLU A 60 -20.89 -8.71 -5.31
CA GLU A 60 -22.33 -8.46 -5.34
C GLU A 60 -22.69 -7.29 -6.26
N GLN A 61 -21.85 -6.27 -6.31
CA GLN A 61 -22.06 -5.07 -7.14
C GLN A 61 -21.48 -5.23 -8.54
N GLY A 62 -20.82 -6.33 -8.84
CA GLY A 62 -20.18 -6.53 -10.14
C GLY A 62 -18.98 -5.61 -10.39
N ILE A 63 -18.33 -5.16 -9.32
CA ILE A 63 -17.19 -4.25 -9.38
C ILE A 63 -15.89 -5.05 -9.16
N THR A 64 -14.85 -4.69 -9.91
CA THR A 64 -13.52 -5.28 -9.69
C THR A 64 -12.90 -4.65 -8.42
N PRO A 65 -12.46 -5.46 -7.44
CA PRO A 65 -11.81 -4.93 -6.25
C PRO A 65 -10.54 -4.14 -6.60
N GLU A 66 -10.27 -3.09 -5.84
CA GLU A 66 -9.02 -2.34 -5.97
C GLU A 66 -7.86 -3.23 -5.50
N LYS A 67 -6.80 -3.27 -6.30
CA LYS A 67 -5.57 -3.96 -5.91
C LYS A 67 -4.64 -2.94 -5.25
N PRO A 68 -3.94 -3.33 -4.17
CA PRO A 68 -3.01 -2.42 -3.50
C PRO A 68 -1.94 -1.85 -4.41
N ALA A 69 -1.46 -2.67 -5.36
CA ALA A 69 -0.43 -2.25 -6.31
C ALA A 69 -0.55 -3.04 -7.60
N SER A 70 -0.51 -2.34 -8.73
CA SER A 70 -0.62 -2.96 -10.06
C SER A 70 0.72 -3.33 -10.66
N GLY A 71 1.81 -2.74 -10.17
CA GLY A 71 3.13 -2.79 -10.81
C GLY A 71 3.37 -1.67 -11.82
N ASN A 72 2.38 -0.82 -12.06
CA ASN A 72 2.51 0.32 -12.96
C ASN A 72 2.52 1.62 -12.16
N ILE A 73 3.54 2.43 -12.39
CA ILE A 73 3.69 3.73 -11.73
C ILE A 73 3.90 4.79 -12.80
N MET A 74 3.13 5.88 -12.72
CA MET A 74 3.37 7.07 -13.52
C MET A 74 3.89 8.16 -12.58
N LEU A 75 5.09 8.68 -12.86
CA LEU A 75 5.71 9.71 -12.06
C LEU A 75 5.91 10.97 -12.89
N ARG A 76 5.61 12.12 -12.29
CA ARG A 76 5.98 13.42 -12.85
C ARG A 76 7.13 13.96 -12.03
N VAL A 77 8.24 14.24 -12.69
CA VAL A 77 9.45 14.78 -12.05
C VAL A 77 9.95 15.99 -12.84
N PRO A 78 10.72 16.89 -12.24
CA PRO A 78 11.36 17.96 -12.98
C PRO A 78 12.21 17.40 -14.12
N PRO A 79 12.33 18.10 -15.26
CA PRO A 79 13.13 17.63 -16.40
C PRO A 79 14.57 17.29 -16.04
N GLU A 80 15.21 18.03 -15.17
CA GLU A 80 16.58 17.76 -14.71
C GLU A 80 16.70 16.45 -13.94
N VAL A 81 15.66 16.07 -13.19
CA VAL A 81 15.61 14.77 -12.48
C VAL A 81 15.43 13.64 -13.48
N HIS A 82 14.56 13.82 -14.46
CA HIS A 82 14.33 12.86 -15.53
C HIS A 82 15.63 12.63 -16.31
N GLY A 83 16.30 13.69 -16.71
CA GLY A 83 17.58 13.62 -17.43
C GLY A 83 18.67 12.93 -16.62
N ALA A 84 18.79 13.26 -15.33
CA ALA A 84 19.77 12.64 -14.45
C ALA A 84 19.51 11.14 -14.27
N ALA A 85 18.24 10.74 -14.16
CA ALA A 85 17.86 9.34 -14.05
C ALA A 85 18.21 8.55 -15.33
N LEU A 86 17.96 9.14 -16.51
CA LEU A 86 18.31 8.52 -17.79
C LEU A 86 19.82 8.30 -17.89
N VAL A 87 20.62 9.29 -17.54
CA VAL A 87 22.08 9.20 -17.58
C VAL A 87 22.58 8.14 -16.58
N ALA A 88 22.06 8.15 -15.36
CA ALA A 88 22.45 7.19 -14.33
C ALA A 88 22.12 5.74 -14.75
N ALA A 89 20.94 5.52 -15.30
CA ALA A 89 20.53 4.20 -15.79
C ALA A 89 21.45 3.72 -16.91
N GLN A 90 21.74 4.57 -17.87
CA GLN A 90 22.61 4.26 -18.99
C GLN A 90 24.05 3.97 -18.53
N ALA A 91 24.56 4.75 -17.61
CA ALA A 91 25.90 4.54 -17.03
C ALA A 91 25.99 3.21 -16.28
N ALA A 92 24.89 2.75 -15.68
CA ALA A 92 24.81 1.46 -15.00
C ALA A 92 24.53 0.28 -15.93
N GLY A 93 24.35 0.52 -17.22
CA GLY A 93 24.03 -0.53 -18.20
C GLY A 93 22.63 -1.09 -18.04
N LYS A 94 21.69 -0.30 -17.52
CA LYS A 94 20.31 -0.72 -17.24
C LYS A 94 19.32 0.14 -18.01
N SER A 95 18.12 -0.41 -18.24
CA SER A 95 17.01 0.41 -18.73
C SER A 95 16.58 1.38 -17.61
N LEU A 96 15.92 2.48 -17.99
CA LEU A 96 15.37 3.41 -17.01
C LEU A 96 14.41 2.68 -16.06
N ASN A 97 13.59 1.79 -16.58
CA ASN A 97 12.65 1.01 -15.78
C ASN A 97 13.35 0.15 -14.72
N GLN A 98 14.40 -0.57 -15.10
CA GLN A 98 15.18 -1.39 -14.18
C GLN A 98 15.85 -0.55 -13.11
N TRP A 99 16.48 0.55 -13.53
CA TRP A 99 17.15 1.46 -12.61
C TRP A 99 16.17 2.07 -11.62
N ALA A 100 15.01 2.55 -12.10
CA ALA A 100 13.98 3.15 -11.26
C ALA A 100 13.37 2.13 -10.30
N ALA A 101 13.12 0.90 -10.74
CA ALA A 101 12.60 -0.15 -9.88
C ALA A 101 13.54 -0.45 -8.71
N GLU A 102 14.84 -0.52 -8.97
CA GLU A 102 15.85 -0.74 -7.92
C GLU A 102 15.95 0.46 -6.98
N ALA A 103 15.92 1.69 -7.51
CA ALA A 103 15.97 2.90 -6.72
C ALA A 103 14.76 2.99 -5.77
N LEU A 104 13.56 2.70 -6.28
CA LEU A 104 12.34 2.70 -5.49
C LEU A 104 12.36 1.61 -4.42
N LYS A 105 12.83 0.41 -4.77
CA LYS A 105 12.96 -0.69 -3.81
C LYS A 105 13.88 -0.32 -2.66
N ASN A 106 15.04 0.25 -2.97
CA ASN A 106 16.02 0.67 -1.96
C ASN A 106 15.46 1.79 -1.08
N ALA A 107 14.80 2.77 -1.66
CA ALA A 107 14.18 3.87 -0.92
C ALA A 107 13.05 3.39 -0.02
N ALA A 108 12.24 2.45 -0.49
CA ALA A 108 11.11 1.91 0.28
C ALA A 108 11.55 1.03 1.45
N GLN A 109 12.75 0.45 1.38
CA GLN A 109 13.31 -0.41 2.45
C GLN A 109 14.19 0.35 3.42
N ALA A 110 14.43 1.62 3.17
CA ALA A 110 15.29 2.45 4.00
C ALA A 110 14.66 2.80 5.36
#